data_011276de4748fc7c7c7143e5d61f6170
#
_entry.id   011276de4748fc7c7c7143e5d61f6170
#
_cell.length_a   1.000
_cell.length_b   1.000
_cell.length_c   1.000
_cell.angle_alpha   90.00
_cell.angle_beta   90.00
_cell.angle_gamma   90.00
#
_symmetry.space_group_name_H-M   'P 1'
#
loop_
_entity.id
_entity.type
_entity.pdbx_description
1 polymer ?
#
loop_
_entity_poly.entity_id
_entity_poly.type
_entity_poly.pdbx_seq_one_letter_code
_entity_poly.pdbx_strand_id
1 'polypeptide(L)'
;METVAEVLINRPSKHLNRTFSYRIPPDFVNVGPGWRCVVPFSGRLEEGIIISSRQENISGLSYKLLNIHSLVDSFPWFSAEMMKTALWISQYYMCTYIEALRLFFIDKKGITTSVFYK
;
A
#
# COMPACT_ATOMS: atom_id res chain seq x y z
N MET A 1 21.82 1.76 6.57
CA MET A 1 20.81 1.34 5.57
C MET A 1 19.43 1.73 6.01
N GLU A 2 18.64 2.22 5.08
CA GLU A 2 17.28 2.61 5.38
C GLU A 2 16.32 1.61 4.78
N THR A 3 15.15 1.48 5.37
CA THR A 3 14.11 0.65 4.81
C THR A 3 13.21 1.51 3.93
N VAL A 4 13.09 1.12 2.69
CA VAL A 4 12.30 1.86 1.70
C VAL A 4 11.11 1.02 1.32
N ALA A 5 9.94 1.62 1.37
CA ALA A 5 8.69 0.95 1.02
C ALA A 5 8.16 1.48 -0.30
N GLU A 6 7.61 0.58 -1.10
CA GLU A 6 6.85 0.97 -2.27
C GLU A 6 5.39 0.98 -1.87
N VAL A 7 4.77 2.13 -1.99
CA VAL A 7 3.41 2.35 -1.47
C VAL A 7 2.45 2.65 -2.62
N LEU A 8 1.34 1.95 -2.60
CA LEU A 8 0.26 2.16 -3.57
C LEU A 8 -0.78 3.07 -2.92
N ILE A 9 -1.04 4.22 -3.52
CA ILE A 9 -2.00 5.17 -2.96
C ILE A 9 -3.40 4.62 -3.12
N ASN A 10 -4.19 4.72 -2.06
CA ASN A 10 -5.53 4.15 -2.02
C ASN A 10 -6.54 5.08 -2.70
N ARG A 11 -6.38 5.25 -4.00
CA ARG A 11 -7.28 6.05 -4.82
C ARG A 11 -7.40 5.39 -6.18
N PRO A 12 -8.62 5.18 -6.67
CA PRO A 12 -8.83 4.45 -7.93
C PRO A 12 -8.62 5.36 -9.15
N SER A 13 -7.39 5.76 -9.34
CA SER A 13 -7.01 6.60 -10.46
C SER A 13 -5.93 5.91 -11.26
N LYS A 14 -6.06 5.91 -12.57
CA LYS A 14 -5.04 5.29 -13.42
C LYS A 14 -3.70 5.99 -13.28
N HIS A 15 -3.72 7.27 -13.00
CA HIS A 15 -2.48 8.02 -12.79
C HIS A 15 -1.75 7.57 -11.54
N LEU A 16 -2.48 7.01 -10.58
CA LEU A 16 -1.91 6.55 -9.32
C LEU A 16 -1.80 5.03 -9.26
N ASN A 17 -1.99 4.35 -10.39
CA ASN A 17 -1.88 2.90 -10.43
C ASN A 17 -0.42 2.49 -10.57
N ARG A 18 0.36 2.93 -9.60
CA ARG A 18 1.79 2.65 -9.52
C ARG A 18 2.21 2.88 -8.08
N THR A 19 3.39 2.44 -7.73
CA THR A 19 3.89 2.65 -6.37
C THR A 19 4.76 3.89 -6.31
N PHE A 20 4.83 4.43 -5.10
CA PHE A 20 5.69 5.58 -4.79
C PHE A 20 6.58 5.20 -3.61
N SER A 21 7.82 5.64 -3.63
CA SER A 21 8.79 5.22 -2.63
C SER A 21 8.74 6.13 -1.41
N TYR A 22 8.72 5.51 -0.24
CA TYR A 22 8.75 6.22 1.04
C TYR A 22 9.69 5.50 1.97
N ARG A 23 10.21 6.22 2.95
CA ARG A 23 11.07 5.63 3.96
C ARG A 23 10.22 5.17 5.13
N ILE A 24 10.52 3.98 5.62
CA ILE A 24 9.87 3.49 6.83
C ILE A 24 10.73 3.94 8.01
N PRO A 25 10.20 4.82 8.89
CA PRO A 25 10.98 5.26 10.04
C PRO A 25 11.39 4.08 10.93
N PRO A 26 12.56 4.14 11.56
CA PRO A 26 13.05 3.01 12.34
C PRO A 26 12.21 2.65 13.56
N ASP A 27 11.38 3.56 14.04
CA ASP A 27 10.51 3.21 15.17
C ASP A 27 9.26 2.44 14.74
N PHE A 28 9.04 2.27 13.45
CA PHE A 28 7.94 1.43 12.97
C PHE A 28 8.48 0.02 12.83
N VAL A 29 8.32 -0.78 13.87
CA VAL A 29 8.86 -2.15 13.88
C VAL A 29 7.87 -3.13 13.26
N ASN A 30 8.43 -4.12 12.58
CA ASN A 30 7.66 -5.22 11.98
C ASN A 30 6.70 -4.79 10.87
N VAL A 31 6.93 -3.62 10.31
CA VAL A 31 6.09 -3.11 9.24
C VAL A 31 6.63 -3.61 7.91
N GLY A 32 5.76 -4.05 7.06
CA GLY A 32 6.16 -4.55 5.74
C GLY A 32 4.98 -4.64 4.79
N PRO A 33 5.11 -5.49 3.76
CA PRO A 33 4.06 -5.58 2.75
C PRO A 33 2.71 -5.95 3.34
N GLY A 34 1.66 -5.36 2.78
CA GLY A 34 0.30 -5.62 3.21
C GLY A 34 -0.24 -4.68 4.25
N TRP A 35 0.61 -3.83 4.81
CA TRP A 35 0.19 -2.87 5.82
C TRP A 35 -0.42 -1.63 5.17
N ARG A 36 -1.46 -1.10 5.82
CA ARG A 36 -2.02 0.19 5.42
C ARG A 36 -1.30 1.29 6.17
N CYS A 37 -1.02 2.37 5.47
CA CYS A 37 -0.26 3.47 6.06
C CYS A 37 -0.83 4.80 5.56
N VAL A 38 -0.34 5.88 6.17
CA VAL A 38 -0.65 7.24 5.74
C VAL A 38 0.64 7.88 5.32
N VAL A 39 0.65 8.46 4.13
CA VAL A 39 1.85 9.06 3.57
C VAL A 39 1.54 10.46 3.05
N PRO A 40 2.54 11.35 3.06
CA PRO A 40 2.38 12.64 2.41
C PRO A 40 2.40 12.48 0.89
N PHE A 41 1.44 13.08 0.23
CA PHE A 41 1.33 12.97 -1.22
C PHE A 41 0.65 14.21 -1.77
N SER A 42 1.35 14.91 -2.66
CA SER A 42 0.83 16.12 -3.29
C SER A 42 0.32 17.15 -2.29
N GLY A 43 1.09 17.35 -1.23
CA GLY A 43 0.77 18.39 -0.27
C GLY A 43 -0.27 18.03 0.76
N ARG A 44 -0.68 16.77 0.83
CA ARG A 44 -1.63 16.34 1.84
C ARG A 44 -1.33 14.90 2.22
N LEU A 45 -2.04 14.40 3.21
CA LEU A 45 -1.87 13.03 3.67
C LEU A 45 -2.87 12.13 2.95
N GLU A 46 -2.37 10.99 2.47
CA GLU A 46 -3.19 10.01 1.77
C GLU A 46 -2.96 8.64 2.38
N GLU A 47 -3.99 7.83 2.34
CA GLU A 47 -3.84 6.44 2.77
C GLU A 47 -3.23 5.63 1.64
N GLY A 48 -2.37 4.69 2.01
CA GLY A 48 -1.75 3.82 1.03
C GLY A 48 -1.53 2.44 1.60
N ILE A 49 -1.09 1.54 0.73
CA ILE A 49 -0.81 0.16 1.09
C ILE A 49 0.62 -0.14 0.71
N ILE A 50 1.37 -0.71 1.63
CA ILE A 50 2.75 -1.08 1.36
C ILE A 50 2.75 -2.34 0.52
N ILE A 51 3.30 -2.24 -0.68
CA ILE A 51 3.34 -3.37 -1.60
C ILE A 51 4.61 -4.17 -1.41
N SER A 52 5.73 -3.48 -1.19
CA SER A 52 7.01 -4.15 -0.98
C SER A 52 7.91 -3.25 -0.16
N SER A 53 8.96 -3.84 0.38
CA SER A 53 9.95 -3.07 1.13
C SER A 53 11.32 -3.66 0.87
N ARG A 54 12.34 -2.81 1.02
CA ARG A 54 13.72 -3.23 0.80
C ARG A 54 14.65 -2.38 1.64
N GLN A 55 15.84 -2.91 1.86
CA GLN A 55 16.90 -2.14 2.50
C GLN A 55 17.70 -1.45 1.42
N GLU A 56 17.99 -0.20 1.62
CA GLU A 56 18.69 0.58 0.61
C GLU A 56 19.55 1.63 1.27
N ASN A 57 20.72 1.87 0.69
CA ASN A 57 21.59 2.95 1.14
C ASN A 57 21.19 4.20 0.38
N ILE A 58 20.46 5.09 1.04
CA ILE A 58 19.94 6.28 0.39
C ILE A 58 20.80 7.50 0.57
N SER A 59 21.94 7.35 1.23
CA SER A 59 22.80 8.51 1.47
C SER A 59 23.37 9.09 0.19
N GLY A 60 23.46 8.31 -0.85
CA GLY A 60 23.96 8.79 -2.12
C GLY A 60 22.91 9.20 -3.13
N LEU A 61 21.64 9.18 -2.74
CA LEU A 61 20.59 9.53 -3.67
C LEU A 61 20.51 11.03 -3.89
N SER A 62 20.16 11.39 -5.10
CA SER A 62 20.03 12.80 -5.45
C SER A 62 18.69 13.38 -5.07
N TYR A 63 17.75 12.54 -4.69
CA TYR A 63 16.43 13.02 -4.26
C TYR A 63 16.20 12.63 -2.81
N LYS A 64 15.24 13.29 -2.21
CA LYS A 64 14.92 13.08 -0.81
C LYS A 64 13.67 12.24 -0.69
N LEU A 65 13.75 11.16 0.09
CA LEU A 65 12.58 10.34 0.36
C LEU A 65 11.81 10.92 1.54
N LEU A 66 10.51 10.94 1.41
CA LEU A 66 9.64 11.32 2.51
C LEU A 66 9.35 10.09 3.36
N ASN A 67 9.07 10.33 4.64
CA ASN A 67 8.75 9.26 5.56
C ASN A 67 7.28 8.90 5.48
N ILE A 68 6.97 7.64 5.78
CA ILE A 68 5.61 7.25 6.06
C ILE A 68 5.19 8.00 7.32
N HIS A 69 4.03 8.66 7.25
CA HIS A 69 3.57 9.50 8.33
C HIS A 69 3.10 8.68 9.53
N SER A 70 2.26 7.69 9.29
CA SER A 70 1.72 6.87 10.35
C SER A 70 1.18 5.57 9.76
N LEU A 71 0.78 4.66 10.64
CA LEU A 71 0.20 3.39 10.25
C LEU A 71 -1.29 3.41 10.59
N VAL A 72 -2.09 2.81 9.73
CA VAL A 72 -3.53 2.71 9.97
C VAL A 72 -3.84 1.59 10.93
N ASP A 73 -3.13 0.48 10.77
CA ASP A 73 -3.37 -0.72 11.56
C ASP A 73 -2.11 -1.14 12.29
N SER A 74 -2.26 -2.11 13.18
CA SER A 74 -1.12 -2.70 13.87
C SER A 74 -0.79 -4.09 13.33
N PHE A 75 -1.32 -4.42 12.16
CA PHE A 75 -1.08 -5.71 11.51
C PHE A 75 -1.28 -5.55 10.01
N PRO A 76 -0.74 -6.48 9.21
CA PRO A 76 -0.95 -6.39 7.77
C PRO A 76 -2.39 -6.74 7.41
N TRP A 77 -2.98 -5.95 6.54
CA TRP A 77 -4.33 -6.17 6.05
C TRP A 77 -4.38 -7.18 4.91
N PHE A 78 -3.29 -7.25 4.16
CA PHE A 78 -3.23 -8.10 2.98
C PHE A 78 -2.09 -9.07 3.10
N SER A 79 -2.37 -10.34 2.86
CA SER A 79 -1.32 -11.34 2.78
C SER A 79 -0.64 -11.24 1.43
N ALA A 80 0.52 -11.88 1.29
CA ALA A 80 1.22 -11.92 0.03
C ALA A 80 0.35 -12.55 -1.05
N GLU A 81 -0.41 -13.56 -0.68
CA GLU A 81 -1.29 -14.24 -1.63
C GLU A 81 -2.44 -13.36 -2.08
N MET A 82 -3.02 -12.61 -1.15
CA MET A 82 -4.09 -11.67 -1.51
C MET A 82 -3.57 -10.63 -2.48
N MET A 83 -2.37 -10.14 -2.24
CA MET A 83 -1.79 -9.12 -3.10
C MET A 83 -1.48 -9.66 -4.49
N LYS A 84 -0.99 -10.89 -4.56
CA LYS A 84 -0.75 -11.53 -5.85
C LYS A 84 -2.05 -11.72 -6.62
N THR A 85 -3.08 -12.16 -5.93
CA THR A 85 -4.38 -12.38 -6.55
C THR A 85 -4.95 -11.07 -7.05
N ALA A 86 -4.82 -10.02 -6.25
CA ALA A 86 -5.32 -8.71 -6.66
C ALA A 86 -4.59 -8.18 -7.89
N LEU A 87 -3.29 -8.40 -7.95
CA LEU A 87 -2.53 -7.98 -9.12
C LEU A 87 -3.01 -8.72 -10.38
N TRP A 88 -3.24 -10.02 -10.23
CA TRP A 88 -3.74 -10.82 -11.34
C TRP A 88 -5.13 -10.34 -11.78
N ILE A 89 -6.01 -10.06 -10.81
CA ILE A 89 -7.33 -9.56 -11.10
C ILE A 89 -7.27 -8.24 -11.85
N SER A 90 -6.40 -7.35 -11.40
CA SER A 90 -6.28 -6.05 -12.04
C SER A 90 -5.85 -6.17 -13.49
N GLN A 91 -4.97 -7.10 -13.79
CA GLN A 91 -4.50 -7.32 -15.15
C GLN A 91 -5.56 -8.00 -16.01
N TYR A 92 -6.27 -8.94 -15.42
CA TYR A 92 -7.26 -9.70 -16.17
C TYR A 92 -8.51 -8.87 -16.48
N TYR A 93 -8.95 -8.07 -15.53
CA TYR A 93 -10.16 -7.27 -15.68
C TYR A 93 -9.87 -5.83 -16.05
N MET A 94 -8.63 -5.49 -16.23
CA MET A 94 -8.22 -4.15 -16.64
C MET A 94 -8.67 -3.06 -15.69
N CYS A 95 -8.67 -3.36 -14.40
CA CYS A 95 -8.93 -2.37 -13.37
C CYS A 95 -7.63 -2.00 -12.68
N THR A 96 -7.66 -0.99 -11.83
CA THR A 96 -6.45 -0.60 -11.11
C THR A 96 -6.18 -1.61 -10.01
N TYR A 97 -4.92 -1.66 -9.59
CA TYR A 97 -4.50 -2.55 -8.52
C TYR A 97 -5.28 -2.25 -7.24
N ILE A 98 -5.46 -0.96 -6.93
CA ILE A 98 -6.17 -0.60 -5.71
C ILE A 98 -7.64 -1.01 -5.75
N GLU A 99 -8.25 -0.95 -6.92
CA GLU A 99 -9.62 -1.43 -7.05
C GLU A 99 -9.72 -2.91 -6.77
N ALA A 100 -8.75 -3.68 -7.26
CA ALA A 100 -8.72 -5.11 -6.99
C ALA A 100 -8.47 -5.40 -5.51
N LEU A 101 -7.58 -4.66 -4.88
CA LEU A 101 -7.32 -4.84 -3.46
C LEU A 101 -8.55 -4.51 -2.61
N ARG A 102 -9.36 -3.57 -3.05
CA ARG A 102 -10.57 -3.18 -2.32
C ARG A 102 -11.58 -4.31 -2.21
N LEU A 103 -11.52 -5.26 -3.10
CA LEU A 103 -12.39 -6.42 -2.99
C LEU A 103 -12.09 -7.20 -1.72
N PHE A 104 -10.82 -7.26 -1.34
CA PHE A 104 -10.43 -7.94 -0.12
C PHE A 104 -10.78 -7.13 1.13
N PHE A 105 -10.87 -5.83 1.00
CA PHE A 105 -11.39 -4.99 2.08
C PHE A 105 -12.79 -5.45 2.47
N ILE A 106 -13.61 -5.64 1.47
CA ILE A 106 -14.99 -6.03 1.68
C ILE A 106 -15.04 -7.38 2.37
N ASP A 107 -14.26 -8.32 1.87
CA ASP A 107 -14.18 -9.64 2.50
C ASP A 107 -13.69 -9.55 3.93
N LYS A 108 -12.70 -8.72 4.14
CA LYS A 108 -12.08 -8.59 5.45
C LYS A 108 -13.05 -8.06 6.48
N LYS A 109 -13.93 -7.19 6.06
CA LYS A 109 -14.92 -6.65 6.97
C LYS A 109 -15.96 -7.67 7.32
N GLY A 110 -15.93 -8.78 6.64
CA GLY A 110 -16.75 -9.88 7.00
C GLY A 110 -17.98 -9.98 6.16
N ILE A 111 -18.84 -10.76 6.63
CA ILE A 111 -19.99 -11.19 5.90
C ILE A 111 -20.94 -10.07 5.58
N THR A 112 -20.99 -9.11 6.45
CA THR A 112 -21.93 -8.03 6.28
C THR A 112 -21.74 -7.32 4.96
N THR A 113 -20.51 -7.23 4.52
CA THR A 113 -20.26 -6.51 3.31
C THR A 113 -20.55 -7.31 2.08
N SER A 114 -20.49 -8.61 2.18
CA SER A 114 -20.74 -9.44 1.02
C SER A 114 -22.18 -9.31 0.54
N VAL A 115 -23.00 -8.72 1.34
CA VAL A 115 -24.41 -8.61 1.04
C VAL A 115 -24.71 -7.46 0.13
N PHE A 116 -24.08 -6.34 0.36
CA PHE A 116 -24.56 -5.17 -0.31
C PHE A 116 -23.86 -4.78 -1.60
N TYR A 117 -22.93 -5.55 -2.03
CA TYR A 117 -22.38 -5.20 -3.32
C TYR A 117 -22.70 -6.23 -4.37
N LYS A 118 -23.73 -6.88 -4.12
CA LYS A 118 -24.18 -7.80 -5.12
C LYS A 118 -25.06 -7.18 -6.06
#